data_923f20a0b765ee3c60f94bd6fb974995
#
_entry.id   923f20a0b765ee3c60f94bd6fb974995
#
_cell.length_a   1.000
_cell.length_b   1.000
_cell.length_c   1.000
_cell.angle_alpha   90.00
_cell.angle_beta   90.00
_cell.angle_gamma   90.00
#
_symmetry.space_group_name_H-M   'P 1'
#
loop_
_entity.id
_entity.type
_entity.pdbx_description
1 polymer ?
#
loop_
_entity_poly.entity_id
_entity_poly.type
_entity_poly.pdbx_seq_one_letter_code
_entity_poly.pdbx_strand_id
1 'polypeptide(L)'
;GGTYHLFSGTLPKYGITTKFVNPNDPKNFEEAIDEKTKAIYYETLCNPGNNVIDYDAIGQIAKKHGIPVIVDATFTTPVTFKPFEHGANVIVHSATKFIGGHGTSIGGVIVDGGNFDWANGKFPDFTQADESYNGIKFAELGEIAFVTRIRAILLRDTGAALSPFHSWL
;
A
#
# COMPACT_ATOMS: atom_id res chain seq x y z
N GLY A 1 -13.41 11.67 0.39
CA GLY A 1 -13.11 11.21 1.73
C GLY A 1 -11.66 11.47 2.14
N GLY A 2 -11.26 10.91 3.28
CA GLY A 2 -9.92 11.10 3.85
C GLY A 2 -8.78 10.68 2.92
N THR A 3 -8.93 9.55 2.25
CA THR A 3 -7.95 9.06 1.28
C THR A 3 -7.73 10.05 0.13
N TYR A 4 -8.81 10.63 -0.41
CA TYR A 4 -8.69 11.66 -1.45
C TYR A 4 -7.88 12.87 -0.94
N HIS A 5 -8.17 13.37 0.26
CA HIS A 5 -7.44 14.50 0.83
C HIS A 5 -5.98 14.16 1.16
N LEU A 6 -5.71 12.91 1.59
CA LEU A 6 -4.34 12.44 1.75
C LEU A 6 -3.55 12.55 0.44
N PHE A 7 -4.10 12.01 -0.63
CA PHE A 7 -3.42 11.97 -1.93
C PHE A 7 -3.38 13.33 -2.64
N SER A 8 -4.44 14.14 -2.52
CA SER A 8 -4.51 15.43 -3.23
C SER A 8 -3.92 16.61 -2.46
N GLY A 9 -3.83 16.53 -1.15
CA GLY A 9 -3.45 17.67 -0.31
C GLY A 9 -2.25 17.44 0.58
N THR A 10 -2.11 16.25 1.19
CA THR A 10 -1.06 15.97 2.16
C THR A 10 0.21 15.45 1.49
N LEU A 11 0.10 14.38 0.70
CA LEU A 11 1.25 13.74 0.06
C LEU A 11 2.03 14.65 -0.91
N PRO A 12 1.39 15.60 -1.64
CA PRO A 12 2.13 16.56 -2.46
C PRO A 12 3.14 17.41 -1.66
N LYS A 13 2.87 17.69 -0.39
CA LYS A 13 3.78 18.42 0.50
C LYS A 13 5.07 17.64 0.81
N TYR A 14 5.03 16.33 0.60
CA TYR A 14 6.16 15.41 0.74
C TYR A 14 6.76 14.99 -0.60
N GLY A 15 6.40 15.69 -1.70
CA GLY A 15 6.93 15.40 -3.03
C GLY A 15 6.28 14.22 -3.74
N ILE A 16 5.19 13.68 -3.21
CA ILE A 16 4.46 12.55 -3.80
C ILE A 16 3.24 13.10 -4.55
N THR A 17 3.22 12.93 -5.87
CA THR A 17 2.09 13.34 -6.71
C THR A 17 1.21 12.14 -7.04
N THR A 18 -0.09 12.38 -7.19
CA THR A 18 -1.07 11.34 -7.49
C THR A 18 -1.82 11.68 -8.76
N LYS A 19 -1.93 10.72 -9.67
CA LYS A 19 -2.82 10.78 -10.83
C LYS A 19 -4.09 10.00 -10.50
N PHE A 20 -5.21 10.69 -10.44
CA PHE A 20 -6.53 10.05 -10.27
C PHE A 20 -7.05 9.61 -11.63
N VAL A 21 -7.46 8.36 -11.73
CA VAL A 21 -7.98 7.77 -12.96
C VAL A 21 -9.41 7.26 -12.76
N ASN A 22 -10.18 7.18 -13.84
CA ASN A 22 -11.48 6.52 -13.82
C ASN A 22 -11.25 5.00 -13.72
N PRO A 23 -11.69 4.34 -12.63
CA PRO A 23 -11.38 2.94 -12.39
C PRO A 23 -12.23 1.95 -13.22
N ASN A 24 -13.23 2.43 -13.95
CA ASN A 24 -14.15 1.56 -14.69
C ASN A 24 -13.51 0.88 -15.91
N ASP A 25 -12.39 1.41 -16.40
CA ASP A 25 -11.58 0.79 -17.46
C ASP A 25 -10.13 0.65 -16.97
N PRO A 26 -9.62 -0.57 -16.85
CA PRO A 26 -8.23 -0.82 -16.44
C PRO A 26 -7.18 -0.12 -17.31
N LYS A 27 -7.48 0.14 -18.60
CA LYS A 27 -6.58 0.87 -19.49
C LYS A 27 -6.23 2.26 -18.99
N ASN A 28 -7.15 2.91 -18.28
CA ASN A 28 -6.89 4.24 -17.70
C ASN A 28 -5.73 4.22 -16.70
N PHE A 29 -5.56 3.11 -15.98
CA PHE A 29 -4.39 2.93 -15.10
C PHE A 29 -3.11 2.81 -15.92
N GLU A 30 -3.12 2.00 -17.00
CA GLU A 30 -1.95 1.80 -17.85
C GLU A 30 -1.51 3.10 -18.54
N GLU A 31 -2.46 3.86 -19.08
CA GLU A 31 -2.21 5.15 -19.74
C GLU A 31 -1.66 6.21 -18.79
N ALA A 32 -2.00 6.13 -17.50
CA ALA A 32 -1.50 7.04 -16.48
C ALA A 32 -0.09 6.73 -15.99
N ILE A 33 0.42 5.51 -16.25
CA ILE A 33 1.75 5.08 -15.81
C ILE A 33 2.82 5.81 -16.62
N ASP A 34 3.83 6.32 -15.92
CA ASP A 34 5.05 6.88 -16.49
C ASP A 34 6.30 6.37 -15.72
N GLU A 35 7.48 6.85 -16.11
CA GLU A 35 8.76 6.49 -15.50
C GLU A 35 8.85 6.84 -14.01
N LYS A 36 8.08 7.83 -13.55
CA LYS A 36 8.03 8.28 -12.15
C LYS A 36 7.01 7.52 -11.33
N THR A 37 6.14 6.74 -11.96
CA THR A 37 5.09 5.99 -11.26
C THR A 37 5.71 4.90 -10.38
N LYS A 38 5.39 4.92 -9.09
CA LYS A 38 5.96 4.00 -8.09
C LYS A 38 4.98 2.96 -7.59
N ALA A 39 3.68 3.19 -7.68
CA ALA A 39 2.66 2.24 -7.25
C ALA A 39 1.32 2.55 -7.90
N ILE A 40 0.46 1.54 -7.94
CA ILE A 40 -0.98 1.69 -8.13
C ILE A 40 -1.64 1.54 -6.75
N TYR A 41 -2.59 2.41 -6.45
CA TYR A 41 -3.38 2.36 -5.23
C TYR A 41 -4.87 2.34 -5.56
N TYR A 42 -5.64 1.48 -4.90
CA TYR A 42 -7.09 1.50 -4.96
C TYR A 42 -7.73 0.96 -3.66
N GLU A 43 -9.00 1.26 -3.46
CA GLU A 43 -9.84 0.65 -2.44
C GLU A 43 -10.59 -0.55 -3.03
N THR A 44 -10.68 -1.67 -2.31
CA THR A 44 -11.41 -2.85 -2.78
C THR A 44 -12.89 -2.55 -3.03
N LEU A 45 -13.48 -1.71 -2.20
CA LEU A 45 -14.82 -1.18 -2.37
C LEU A 45 -14.79 0.28 -1.95
N CYS A 46 -15.04 1.17 -2.90
CA CYS A 46 -14.90 2.61 -2.71
C CYS A 46 -16.03 3.18 -1.87
N ASN A 47 -15.69 4.05 -0.92
CA ASN A 47 -16.67 4.80 -0.13
C ASN A 47 -16.72 6.28 -0.62
N PRO A 48 -17.88 6.79 -1.10
CA PRO A 48 -19.23 6.19 -1.08
C PRO A 48 -19.67 5.47 -2.38
N GLY A 49 -18.80 5.39 -3.37
CA GLY A 49 -19.20 5.00 -4.73
C GLY A 49 -19.55 3.52 -4.87
N ASN A 50 -19.08 2.64 -3.97
CA ASN A 50 -19.28 1.19 -4.02
C ASN A 50 -18.89 0.54 -5.36
N ASN A 51 -17.93 1.16 -6.07
CA ASN A 51 -17.44 0.64 -7.33
C ASN A 51 -16.62 -0.63 -7.07
N VAL A 52 -16.87 -1.65 -7.89
CA VAL A 52 -16.03 -2.84 -8.01
C VAL A 52 -15.26 -2.71 -9.31
N ILE A 53 -13.96 -2.96 -9.26
CA ILE A 53 -13.06 -2.79 -10.40
C ILE A 53 -12.50 -4.15 -10.85
N ASP A 54 -11.89 -4.20 -12.01
CA ASP A 54 -11.19 -5.40 -12.48
C ASP A 54 -9.81 -5.50 -11.82
N TYR A 55 -9.78 -6.14 -10.65
CA TYR A 55 -8.55 -6.27 -9.84
C TYR A 55 -7.46 -7.06 -10.57
N ASP A 56 -7.85 -8.13 -11.28
CA ASP A 56 -6.91 -9.00 -11.99
C ASP A 56 -6.24 -8.27 -13.15
N ALA A 57 -7.02 -7.52 -13.93
CA ALA A 57 -6.47 -6.71 -15.01
C ALA A 57 -5.51 -5.64 -14.49
N ILE A 58 -5.84 -4.96 -13.40
CA ILE A 58 -4.95 -3.95 -12.78
C ILE A 58 -3.69 -4.61 -12.23
N GLY A 59 -3.81 -5.77 -11.58
CA GLY A 59 -2.66 -6.56 -11.11
C GLY A 59 -1.70 -6.94 -12.24
N GLN A 60 -2.23 -7.36 -13.38
CA GLN A 60 -1.42 -7.67 -14.58
C GLN A 60 -0.74 -6.44 -15.16
N ILE A 61 -1.42 -5.30 -15.23
CA ILE A 61 -0.83 -4.03 -15.66
C ILE A 61 0.34 -3.65 -14.72
N ALA A 62 0.13 -3.66 -13.43
CA ALA A 62 1.16 -3.33 -12.46
C ALA A 62 2.39 -4.25 -12.60
N LYS A 63 2.16 -5.56 -12.72
CA LYS A 63 3.21 -6.56 -12.96
C LYS A 63 3.99 -6.29 -14.24
N LYS A 64 3.31 -5.98 -15.34
CA LYS A 64 3.93 -5.62 -16.64
C LYS A 64 4.86 -4.42 -16.49
N HIS A 65 4.45 -3.44 -15.70
CA HIS A 65 5.21 -2.21 -15.48
C HIS A 65 6.19 -2.29 -14.30
N GLY A 66 6.28 -3.43 -13.60
CA GLY A 66 7.20 -3.63 -12.46
C GLY A 66 6.96 -2.63 -11.34
N ILE A 67 5.70 -2.33 -11.02
CA ILE A 67 5.30 -1.48 -9.90
C ILE A 67 4.33 -2.23 -8.99
N PRO A 68 4.37 -2.01 -7.65
CA PRO A 68 3.50 -2.70 -6.73
C PRO A 68 2.07 -2.16 -6.77
N VAL A 69 1.13 -3.03 -6.43
CA VAL A 69 -0.27 -2.69 -6.14
C VAL A 69 -0.46 -2.63 -4.64
N ILE A 70 -0.92 -1.47 -4.16
CA ILE A 70 -1.28 -1.22 -2.77
C ILE A 70 -2.80 -1.15 -2.67
N VAL A 71 -3.40 -1.98 -1.86
CA VAL A 71 -4.86 -2.13 -1.80
C VAL A 71 -5.37 -1.77 -0.41
N ASP A 72 -6.27 -0.81 -0.33
CA ASP A 72 -7.04 -0.60 0.88
C ASP A 72 -8.24 -1.56 0.90
N ALA A 73 -8.15 -2.57 1.76
CA ALA A 73 -9.18 -3.59 1.92
C ALA A 73 -10.00 -3.39 3.23
N THR A 74 -10.06 -2.17 3.71
CA THR A 74 -10.77 -1.82 4.95
C THR A 74 -12.24 -2.26 4.89
N PHE A 75 -12.90 -2.03 3.77
CA PHE A 75 -14.34 -2.28 3.64
C PHE A 75 -14.67 -3.77 3.51
N THR A 76 -13.87 -4.49 2.73
CA THR A 76 -14.10 -5.93 2.48
C THR A 76 -13.56 -6.83 3.59
N THR A 77 -12.62 -6.37 4.38
CA THR A 77 -11.94 -7.14 5.43
C THR A 77 -11.13 -8.34 4.89
N PRO A 78 -10.29 -8.99 5.69
CA PRO A 78 -9.57 -10.19 5.27
C PRO A 78 -10.48 -11.41 5.03
N VAL A 79 -11.75 -11.34 5.48
CA VAL A 79 -12.68 -12.48 5.43
C VAL A 79 -13.41 -12.57 4.10
N THR A 80 -13.88 -11.41 3.57
CA THR A 80 -14.75 -11.41 2.39
C THR A 80 -14.02 -11.29 1.07
N PHE A 81 -12.79 -10.76 1.07
CA PHE A 81 -11.98 -10.60 -0.13
C PHE A 81 -10.49 -10.68 0.18
N LYS A 82 -9.75 -11.38 -0.65
CA LYS A 82 -8.30 -11.61 -0.48
C LYS A 82 -7.51 -10.97 -1.64
N PRO A 83 -7.12 -9.70 -1.55
CA PRO A 83 -6.48 -8.98 -2.65
C PRO A 83 -5.18 -9.62 -3.17
N PHE A 84 -4.46 -10.38 -2.34
CA PHE A 84 -3.25 -11.08 -2.80
C PHE A 84 -3.53 -12.12 -3.89
N GLU A 85 -4.71 -12.72 -3.90
CA GLU A 85 -5.14 -13.66 -4.96
C GLU A 85 -5.41 -12.93 -6.28
N HIS A 86 -5.49 -11.57 -6.26
CA HIS A 86 -5.80 -10.68 -7.37
C HIS A 86 -4.66 -9.70 -7.70
N GLY A 87 -3.42 -10.06 -7.38
CA GLY A 87 -2.23 -9.31 -7.78
C GLY A 87 -1.83 -8.15 -6.87
N ALA A 88 -2.43 -8.01 -5.69
CA ALA A 88 -1.94 -7.07 -4.68
C ALA A 88 -0.56 -7.47 -4.15
N ASN A 89 0.25 -6.48 -3.78
CA ASN A 89 1.54 -6.70 -3.15
C ASN A 89 1.54 -6.22 -1.69
N VAL A 90 0.79 -5.16 -1.41
CA VAL A 90 0.63 -4.61 -0.06
C VAL A 90 -0.86 -4.36 0.19
N ILE A 91 -1.34 -4.76 1.34
CA ILE A 91 -2.71 -4.49 1.78
C ILE A 91 -2.67 -3.57 2.98
N VAL A 92 -3.55 -2.58 3.00
CA VAL A 92 -3.77 -1.72 4.17
C VAL A 92 -5.20 -1.87 4.67
N HIS A 93 -5.38 -1.81 5.97
CA HIS A 93 -6.69 -1.78 6.61
C HIS A 93 -6.73 -0.66 7.65
N SER A 94 -7.78 0.12 7.66
CA SER A 94 -8.15 0.85 8.86
C SER A 94 -8.73 -0.14 9.89
N ALA A 95 -7.91 -0.56 10.86
CA ALA A 95 -8.37 -1.44 11.94
C ALA A 95 -9.46 -0.78 12.81
N THR A 96 -9.55 0.54 12.75
CA THR A 96 -10.63 1.35 13.35
C THR A 96 -12.04 0.89 12.94
N LYS A 97 -12.17 0.32 11.73
CA LYS A 97 -13.44 -0.03 11.12
C LYS A 97 -13.82 -1.47 11.45
N PHE A 98 -14.00 -2.32 10.46
CA PHE A 98 -14.54 -3.67 10.65
C PHE A 98 -13.63 -4.64 11.42
N ILE A 99 -12.30 -4.43 11.39
CA ILE A 99 -11.38 -5.28 12.16
C ILE A 99 -11.61 -5.07 13.66
N GLY A 100 -11.62 -3.83 14.14
CA GLY A 100 -11.94 -3.51 15.53
C GLY A 100 -13.43 -3.69 15.85
N GLY A 101 -14.31 -3.38 14.91
CA GLY A 101 -15.73 -3.68 14.94
C GLY A 101 -16.59 -2.80 15.86
N HIS A 102 -15.99 -2.00 16.74
CA HIS A 102 -16.71 -1.27 17.79
C HIS A 102 -16.52 0.26 17.74
N GLY A 103 -15.59 0.76 16.92
CA GLY A 103 -15.29 2.20 16.83
C GLY A 103 -14.66 2.81 18.09
N THR A 104 -14.17 1.98 19.00
CA THR A 104 -13.59 2.42 20.28
C THR A 104 -12.11 2.75 20.19
N SER A 105 -11.41 2.25 19.16
CA SER A 105 -9.97 2.41 18.99
C SER A 105 -9.63 2.81 17.57
N ILE A 106 -8.62 3.67 17.42
CA ILE A 106 -8.07 4.05 16.13
C ILE A 106 -6.83 3.22 15.88
N GLY A 107 -6.78 2.54 14.73
CA GLY A 107 -5.64 1.73 14.36
C GLY A 107 -5.56 1.46 12.86
N GLY A 108 -4.40 0.99 12.43
CA GLY A 108 -4.15 0.56 11.07
C GLY A 108 -3.32 -0.71 11.03
N VAL A 109 -3.46 -1.46 9.95
CA VAL A 109 -2.67 -2.66 9.67
C VAL A 109 -2.13 -2.55 8.26
N ILE A 110 -0.85 -2.87 8.10
CA ILE A 110 -0.20 -3.05 6.81
C ILE A 110 0.21 -4.51 6.71
N VAL A 111 -0.20 -5.17 5.63
CA VAL A 111 0.15 -6.56 5.34
C VAL A 111 0.99 -6.59 4.07
N ASP A 112 2.21 -7.10 4.19
CA ASP A 112 3.11 -7.31 3.06
C ASP A 112 2.91 -8.72 2.50
N GLY A 113 2.70 -8.84 1.20
CA GLY A 113 2.56 -10.12 0.53
C GLY A 113 3.88 -10.87 0.32
N GLY A 114 5.02 -10.19 0.48
CA GLY A 114 6.33 -10.75 0.20
C GLY A 114 6.54 -11.14 -1.28
N ASN A 115 5.66 -10.70 -2.16
CA ASN A 115 5.54 -11.18 -3.54
C ASN A 115 6.00 -10.15 -4.60
N PHE A 116 6.64 -9.04 -4.17
CA PHE A 116 7.13 -8.01 -5.08
C PHE A 116 8.65 -7.96 -5.10
N ASP A 117 9.24 -7.86 -6.29
CA ASP A 117 10.69 -7.70 -6.48
C ASP A 117 11.10 -6.24 -6.27
N TRP A 118 11.55 -5.92 -5.07
CA TRP A 118 12.07 -4.59 -4.72
C TRP A 118 13.45 -4.29 -5.31
N ALA A 119 14.11 -5.30 -5.93
CA ALA A 119 15.40 -5.14 -6.60
C ALA A 119 15.29 -4.86 -8.11
N ASN A 120 14.10 -4.63 -8.65
CA ASN A 120 13.84 -4.48 -10.08
C ASN A 120 14.37 -3.19 -10.73
N GLY A 121 15.17 -2.39 -10.02
CA GLY A 121 15.80 -1.16 -10.50
C GLY A 121 14.95 0.11 -10.30
N LYS A 122 13.70 0.02 -9.92
CA LYS A 122 12.82 1.18 -9.72
C LYS A 122 12.82 1.73 -8.29
N PHE A 123 13.38 1.00 -7.34
CA PHE A 123 13.32 1.29 -5.91
C PHE A 123 14.72 1.36 -5.29
N PRO A 124 15.50 2.42 -5.59
CA PRO A 124 16.88 2.55 -5.09
C PRO A 124 16.98 2.49 -3.56
N ASP A 125 15.97 2.99 -2.85
CA ASP A 125 15.93 2.93 -1.39
C ASP A 125 15.91 1.52 -0.80
N PHE A 126 15.68 0.50 -1.62
CA PHE A 126 15.76 -0.90 -1.20
C PHE A 126 17.09 -1.55 -1.57
N THR A 127 17.77 -1.05 -2.61
CA THR A 127 18.99 -1.65 -3.16
C THR A 127 20.27 -0.94 -2.73
N GLN A 128 20.17 0.32 -2.31
CA GLN A 128 21.28 1.07 -1.74
C GLN A 128 21.44 0.74 -0.25
N ALA A 129 22.68 0.83 0.24
CA ALA A 129 22.98 0.66 1.66
C ALA A 129 22.31 1.79 2.46
N ASP A 130 21.57 1.44 3.51
CA ASP A 130 20.95 2.40 4.42
C ASP A 130 21.86 2.61 5.65
N GLU A 131 22.60 3.71 5.67
CA GLU A 131 23.52 4.05 6.74
C GLU A 131 22.81 4.27 8.09
N SER A 132 21.53 4.67 8.06
CA SER A 132 20.72 4.84 9.27
C SER A 132 20.37 3.51 9.94
N TYR A 133 20.59 2.39 9.24
CA TYR A 133 20.34 1.04 9.74
C TYR A 133 21.49 0.08 9.40
N ASN A 134 22.70 0.45 9.82
CA ASN A 134 23.94 -0.35 9.71
C ASN A 134 24.32 -0.76 8.27
N GLY A 135 23.99 0.05 7.27
CA GLY A 135 24.35 -0.20 5.89
C GLY A 135 23.57 -1.33 5.22
N ILE A 136 22.41 -1.73 5.76
CA ILE A 136 21.56 -2.78 5.18
C ILE A 136 21.05 -2.38 3.79
N LYS A 137 21.00 -3.35 2.90
CA LYS A 137 20.24 -3.26 1.65
C LYS A 137 18.97 -4.07 1.82
N PHE A 138 17.85 -3.40 2.00
CA PHE A 138 16.60 -4.06 2.35
C PHE A 138 16.15 -5.11 1.32
N ALA A 139 16.43 -4.90 0.02
CA ALA A 139 16.10 -5.87 -1.02
C ALA A 139 16.76 -7.24 -0.82
N GLU A 140 17.92 -7.33 -0.15
CA GLU A 140 18.60 -8.59 0.14
C GLU A 140 17.84 -9.46 1.16
N LEU A 141 16.82 -8.89 1.84
CA LEU A 141 15.97 -9.62 2.77
C LEU A 141 14.83 -10.40 2.08
N GLY A 142 14.72 -10.32 0.74
CA GLY A 142 13.72 -11.07 -0.03
C GLY A 142 12.28 -10.71 0.37
N GLU A 143 11.49 -11.71 0.71
CA GLU A 143 10.06 -11.57 0.99
C GLU A 143 9.72 -10.60 2.14
N ILE A 144 10.64 -10.37 3.07
CA ILE A 144 10.42 -9.47 4.20
C ILE A 144 11.03 -8.07 4.01
N ALA A 145 11.53 -7.75 2.83
CA ALA A 145 12.20 -6.49 2.52
C ALA A 145 11.36 -5.27 2.88
N PHE A 146 10.10 -5.24 2.40
CA PHE A 146 9.22 -4.11 2.56
C PHE A 146 8.80 -3.91 4.03
N VAL A 147 8.31 -4.96 4.68
CA VAL A 147 7.87 -4.87 6.07
C VAL A 147 9.02 -4.54 7.01
N THR A 148 10.23 -5.07 6.75
CA THR A 148 11.42 -4.74 7.55
C THR A 148 11.77 -3.26 7.39
N ARG A 149 11.77 -2.73 6.17
CA ARG A 149 12.06 -1.32 5.93
C ARG A 149 11.05 -0.39 6.61
N ILE A 150 9.77 -0.71 6.55
CA ILE A 150 8.74 0.06 7.27
C ILE A 150 9.03 0.09 8.76
N ARG A 151 9.35 -1.06 9.35
CA ARG A 151 9.61 -1.16 10.79
C ARG A 151 10.92 -0.46 11.19
N ALA A 152 11.98 -0.68 10.41
CA ALA A 152 13.30 -0.14 10.73
C ALA A 152 13.38 1.37 10.57
N ILE A 153 12.66 1.94 9.60
CA ILE A 153 12.75 3.37 9.24
C ILE A 153 11.49 4.11 9.66
N LEU A 154 10.35 3.83 9.02
CA LEU A 154 9.15 4.65 9.22
C LEU A 154 8.57 4.52 10.62
N LEU A 155 8.48 3.31 11.17
CA LEU A 155 7.97 3.11 12.53
C LEU A 155 8.89 3.78 13.56
N ARG A 156 10.20 3.62 13.39
CA ARG A 156 11.20 4.26 14.26
C ARG A 156 11.09 5.78 14.23
N ASP A 157 11.03 6.37 13.02
CA ASP A 157 11.17 7.82 12.85
C ASP A 157 9.85 8.57 13.03
N THR A 158 8.71 7.94 12.75
CA THR A 158 7.39 8.57 12.87
C THR A 158 6.63 8.15 14.12
N GLY A 159 6.99 7.02 14.74
CA GLY A 159 6.30 6.50 15.91
C GLY A 159 4.85 6.05 15.65
N ALA A 160 4.48 5.81 14.39
CA ALA A 160 3.12 5.44 14.00
C ALA A 160 2.82 3.97 14.36
N ALA A 161 2.77 3.68 15.65
CA ALA A 161 2.48 2.35 16.21
C ALA A 161 1.15 2.33 16.94
N LEU A 162 0.45 1.20 16.83
CA LEU A 162 -0.71 0.93 17.65
C LEU A 162 -0.26 0.67 19.09
N SER A 163 -0.93 1.30 20.08
CA SER A 163 -0.62 1.03 21.48
C SER A 163 -0.99 -0.41 21.84
N PRO A 164 -0.25 -1.06 22.76
CA PRO A 164 -0.59 -2.41 23.21
C PRO A 164 -2.01 -2.52 23.78
N PHE A 165 -2.49 -1.46 24.44
CA PHE A 165 -3.84 -1.41 24.99
C PHE A 165 -4.90 -1.43 23.86
N HIS A 166 -4.72 -0.62 22.82
CA HIS A 166 -5.63 -0.62 21.66
C HIS A 166 -5.53 -1.91 20.84
N SER A 167 -4.40 -2.60 20.88
CA SER A 167 -4.25 -3.91 20.21
C SER A 167 -4.97 -5.04 20.93
N TRP A 168 -5.20 -4.86 22.24
CA TRP A 168 -5.91 -5.82 23.08
C TRP A 168 -7.44 -5.65 22.99
N LEU A 169 -7.95 -4.42 22.83
CA LEU A 169 -9.36 -4.12 22.65
C LEU A 169 -9.90 -4.62 21.32
#